data_b5e1b1bedfcb70e0ef4fe1792ef56602
#
_entry.id   b5e1b1bedfcb70e0ef4fe1792ef56602
#
_cell.length_a   1.000
_cell.length_b   1.000
_cell.length_c   1.000
_cell.angle_alpha   90.00
_cell.angle_beta   90.00
_cell.angle_gamma   90.00
#
_symmetry.space_group_name_H-M   'P 1'
#
loop_
_entity.id
_entity.type
_entity.pdbx_description
1 polymer ?
#
loop_
_entity_poly.entity_id
_entity_poly.type
_entity_poly.pdbx_seq_one_letter_code
_entity_poly.pdbx_strand_id
1 'polypeptide(L)'
;MSMFRLPVIYTCFPGGKHKVLTMSYDDGRQEDYRLVELFNKYGIKGTFNLNAGIDWDDKRIPLNEYRTVYAGHEVACHTYTHPTIARCPLEQVAQQILADRRGLEDLIGRPVRGLAYPNGSYSKDIIAMLPSLGIRHARVVPTTGHFGMPENFLEWAGTCHHNGQLMEKGRAFAELFKTQYLYMMYVWGHSYEFTDRDNWHVMEEFCQFIGGR
;
A
#
# COMPACT_ATOMS: atom_id res chain seq x y z
N MET A 1 -40.84 -19.45 -28.07
CA MET A 1 -40.44 -19.42 -26.65
C MET A 1 -39.14 -18.64 -26.55
N SER A 2 -39.16 -17.40 -26.02
CA SER A 2 -37.98 -16.62 -25.76
C SER A 2 -37.23 -17.29 -24.60
N MET A 3 -36.04 -17.83 -24.86
CA MET A 3 -35.18 -18.33 -23.78
C MET A 3 -34.77 -17.12 -22.91
N PHE A 4 -35.24 -17.10 -21.68
CA PHE A 4 -34.81 -16.14 -20.67
C PHE A 4 -33.33 -16.43 -20.41
N ARG A 5 -32.42 -15.64 -20.98
CA ARG A 5 -31.00 -15.68 -20.62
C ARG A 5 -30.82 -14.82 -19.37
N LEU A 6 -30.51 -15.45 -18.26
CA LEU A 6 -30.04 -14.71 -17.06
C LEU A 6 -28.74 -13.97 -17.40
N PRO A 7 -28.67 -12.67 -17.15
CA PRO A 7 -27.40 -11.94 -17.33
C PRO A 7 -26.39 -12.46 -16.32
N VAL A 8 -25.18 -12.73 -16.79
CA VAL A 8 -24.04 -13.07 -15.93
C VAL A 8 -23.25 -11.77 -15.68
N ILE A 9 -23.11 -11.41 -14.41
CA ILE A 9 -22.38 -10.20 -13.98
C ILE A 9 -21.10 -10.65 -13.28
N TYR A 10 -19.97 -10.15 -13.76
CA TYR A 10 -18.66 -10.36 -13.14
C TYR A 10 -18.16 -9.04 -12.53
N THR A 11 -17.57 -9.14 -11.33
CA THR A 11 -16.80 -8.04 -10.76
C THR A 11 -15.45 -7.96 -11.46
N CYS A 12 -14.97 -6.74 -11.72
CA CYS A 12 -13.65 -6.50 -12.30
C CYS A 12 -13.03 -5.23 -11.72
N PHE A 13 -11.72 -5.09 -11.86
CA PHE A 13 -11.06 -3.80 -11.62
C PHE A 13 -11.41 -2.78 -12.72
N PRO A 14 -11.17 -1.48 -12.49
CA PRO A 14 -11.39 -0.46 -13.50
C PRO A 14 -10.80 -0.84 -14.86
N GLY A 15 -11.56 -0.56 -15.93
CA GLY A 15 -11.16 -0.95 -17.29
C GLY A 15 -11.38 -2.43 -17.63
N GLY A 16 -12.19 -3.16 -16.86
CA GLY A 16 -12.51 -4.58 -17.11
C GLY A 16 -11.35 -5.54 -16.79
N LYS A 17 -10.37 -5.10 -16.01
CA LYS A 17 -9.18 -5.91 -15.69
C LYS A 17 -9.48 -6.94 -14.61
N HIS A 18 -8.83 -8.11 -14.72
CA HIS A 18 -8.94 -9.21 -13.74
C HIS A 18 -7.75 -9.26 -12.80
N LYS A 19 -6.65 -8.56 -13.13
CA LYS A 19 -5.44 -8.48 -12.31
C LYS A 19 -4.89 -7.07 -12.25
N VAL A 20 -4.35 -6.70 -11.09
CA VAL A 20 -3.71 -5.39 -10.84
C VAL A 20 -2.49 -5.56 -9.95
N LEU A 21 -1.53 -4.64 -10.11
CA LEU A 21 -0.37 -4.49 -9.23
C LEU A 21 -0.61 -3.32 -8.29
N THR A 22 -0.24 -3.47 -7.02
CA THR A 22 -0.05 -2.37 -6.09
C THR A 22 1.28 -2.48 -5.37
N MET A 23 1.88 -1.32 -5.09
CA MET A 23 3.16 -1.17 -4.41
C MET A 23 2.92 -0.34 -3.15
N SER A 24 3.35 -0.81 -1.98
CA SER A 24 3.07 -0.16 -0.68
C SER A 24 4.38 0.09 0.07
N TYR A 25 4.70 1.35 0.34
CA TYR A 25 5.96 1.76 0.96
C TYR A 25 5.70 2.58 2.21
N ASP A 26 6.50 2.32 3.25
CA ASP A 26 6.32 2.89 4.57
C ASP A 26 7.33 4.01 4.87
N ASP A 27 6.97 4.83 5.86
CA ASP A 27 7.81 5.80 6.56
C ASP A 27 8.06 7.14 5.88
N GLY A 28 7.81 7.31 4.59
CA GLY A 28 8.04 8.60 3.94
C GLY A 28 9.53 9.03 3.93
N ARG A 29 10.44 8.09 3.65
CA ARG A 29 11.89 8.33 3.65
C ARG A 29 12.32 9.15 2.44
N GLN A 30 13.48 9.81 2.51
CA GLN A 30 14.01 10.59 1.39
C GLN A 30 14.21 9.76 0.11
N GLU A 31 14.46 8.46 0.24
CA GLU A 31 14.53 7.53 -0.87
C GLU A 31 13.24 7.40 -1.67
N ASP A 32 12.10 7.83 -1.12
CA ASP A 32 10.83 7.88 -1.84
C ASP A 32 10.87 8.84 -3.04
N TYR A 33 11.70 9.88 -3.03
CA TYR A 33 11.90 10.73 -4.22
C TYR A 33 12.28 9.89 -5.45
N ARG A 34 13.30 9.03 -5.29
CA ARG A 34 13.75 8.13 -6.36
C ARG A 34 12.71 7.07 -6.68
N LEU A 35 12.05 6.51 -5.68
CA LEU A 35 11.03 5.47 -5.89
C LEU A 35 9.82 6.01 -6.65
N VAL A 36 9.33 7.19 -6.30
CA VAL A 36 8.22 7.88 -6.98
C VAL A 36 8.61 8.21 -8.43
N GLU A 37 9.85 8.67 -8.66
CA GLU A 37 10.35 8.92 -10.01
C GLU A 37 10.32 7.65 -10.87
N LEU A 38 10.80 6.51 -10.34
CA LEU A 38 10.74 5.21 -11.00
C LEU A 38 9.30 4.79 -11.28
N PHE A 39 8.40 4.91 -10.32
CA PHE A 39 7.00 4.55 -10.50
C PHE A 39 6.34 5.40 -11.59
N ASN A 40 6.57 6.70 -11.58
CA ASN A 40 6.06 7.61 -12.60
C ASN A 40 6.63 7.29 -13.99
N LYS A 41 7.95 7.03 -14.10
CA LYS A 41 8.62 6.66 -15.35
C LYS A 41 7.99 5.43 -16.01
N TYR A 42 7.59 4.44 -15.22
CA TYR A 42 7.05 3.17 -15.72
C TYR A 42 5.51 3.04 -15.58
N GLY A 43 4.81 4.12 -15.22
CA GLY A 43 3.34 4.14 -15.11
C GLY A 43 2.77 3.30 -13.96
N ILE A 44 3.58 3.03 -12.92
CA ILE A 44 3.18 2.27 -11.74
C ILE A 44 2.55 3.21 -10.72
N LYS A 45 1.50 2.76 -10.05
CA LYS A 45 0.90 3.46 -8.91
C LYS A 45 1.24 2.75 -7.61
N GLY A 46 1.59 3.53 -6.60
CA GLY A 46 1.91 3.04 -5.26
C GLY A 46 1.04 3.68 -4.20
N THR A 47 1.04 3.06 -3.03
CA THR A 47 0.52 3.58 -1.77
C THR A 47 1.71 3.91 -0.88
N PHE A 48 1.78 5.13 -0.36
CA PHE A 48 2.80 5.56 0.57
C PHE A 48 2.16 5.75 1.95
N ASN A 49 2.61 4.95 2.91
CA ASN A 49 2.09 4.94 4.27
C ASN A 49 2.94 5.90 5.13
N LEU A 50 2.36 7.03 5.47
CA LEU A 50 3.10 8.19 5.99
C LEU A 50 2.71 8.52 7.43
N ASN A 51 3.56 9.27 8.11
CA ASN A 51 3.35 9.74 9.47
C ASN A 51 3.26 11.28 9.46
N ALA A 52 2.12 11.86 9.80
CA ALA A 52 1.95 13.31 9.85
C ALA A 52 2.57 13.98 11.08
N GLY A 53 2.97 13.21 12.09
CA GLY A 53 3.51 13.72 13.34
C GLY A 53 5.03 13.59 13.49
N ILE A 54 5.74 13.19 12.44
CA ILE A 54 7.20 13.07 12.46
C ILE A 54 7.80 14.09 11.50
N ASP A 55 8.02 15.31 11.99
CA ASP A 55 8.60 16.44 11.25
C ASP A 55 10.06 16.74 11.65
N TRP A 56 10.56 16.05 12.66
CA TRP A 56 11.90 16.26 13.25
C TRP A 56 12.97 15.30 12.70
N ASP A 57 12.59 14.28 11.93
CA ASP A 57 13.51 13.30 11.34
C ASP A 57 13.96 13.78 9.95
N ASP A 58 15.18 14.25 9.85
CA ASP A 58 15.81 14.79 8.63
C ASP A 58 16.02 13.76 7.51
N LYS A 59 15.83 12.46 7.81
CA LYS A 59 15.87 11.38 6.82
C LYS A 59 14.51 11.14 6.13
N ARG A 60 13.51 11.93 6.47
CA ARG A 60 12.17 11.86 5.87
C ARG A 60 11.94 13.00 4.89
N ILE A 61 11.01 12.79 3.97
CA ILE A 61 10.52 13.87 3.12
C ILE A 61 9.83 14.91 4.00
N PRO A 62 10.12 16.22 3.84
CA PRO A 62 9.47 17.28 4.58
C PRO A 62 7.93 17.23 4.39
N LEU A 63 7.16 17.43 5.46
CA LEU A 63 5.69 17.34 5.42
C LEU A 63 5.05 18.27 4.36
N ASN A 64 5.61 19.46 4.18
CA ASN A 64 5.11 20.44 3.19
C ASN A 64 5.31 19.99 1.73
N GLU A 65 6.12 18.96 1.47
CA GLU A 65 6.34 18.40 0.14
C GLU A 65 5.45 17.20 -0.20
N TYR A 66 4.71 16.65 0.79
CA TYR A 66 3.89 15.45 0.60
C TYR A 66 2.89 15.58 -0.56
N ARG A 67 2.25 16.74 -0.69
CA ARG A 67 1.30 17.00 -1.79
C ARG A 67 1.95 16.87 -3.17
N THR A 68 3.17 17.33 -3.31
CA THR A 68 3.90 17.36 -4.59
C THR A 68 4.55 16.02 -4.88
N VAL A 69 5.29 15.49 -3.91
CA VAL A 69 6.03 14.23 -4.08
C VAL A 69 5.10 13.06 -4.39
N TYR A 70 4.04 12.91 -3.59
CA TYR A 70 3.10 11.79 -3.76
C TYR A 70 1.91 12.09 -4.68
N ALA A 71 2.05 13.12 -5.53
CA ALA A 71 1.03 13.45 -6.53
C ALA A 71 0.76 12.26 -7.47
N GLY A 72 -0.50 11.84 -7.59
CA GLY A 72 -0.89 10.72 -8.45
C GLY A 72 -0.70 9.33 -7.84
N HIS A 73 -0.16 9.22 -6.62
CA HIS A 73 -0.08 8.01 -5.81
C HIS A 73 -1.07 8.05 -4.65
N GLU A 74 -1.40 6.91 -4.07
CA GLU A 74 -2.18 6.88 -2.82
C GLU A 74 -1.28 7.26 -1.65
N VAL A 75 -1.85 8.02 -0.70
CA VAL A 75 -1.28 8.25 0.63
C VAL A 75 -2.18 7.54 1.64
N ALA A 76 -1.58 6.77 2.54
CA ALA A 76 -2.24 6.06 3.62
C ALA A 76 -1.58 6.39 4.96
N CYS A 77 -2.29 6.10 6.04
CA CYS A 77 -1.80 6.30 7.40
C CYS A 77 -0.71 5.29 7.77
N HIS A 78 0.23 5.73 8.61
CA HIS A 78 1.15 4.84 9.31
C HIS A 78 1.24 5.17 10.80
N THR A 79 0.15 5.73 11.35
CA THR A 79 0.00 6.36 12.66
C THR A 79 0.82 7.64 12.84
N TYR A 80 0.37 8.51 13.74
CA TYR A 80 0.93 9.87 13.86
C TYR A 80 2.42 9.88 14.23
N THR A 81 2.84 9.03 15.20
CA THR A 81 4.21 8.96 15.70
C THR A 81 4.82 7.55 15.68
N HIS A 82 4.24 6.64 14.89
CA HIS A 82 4.75 5.28 14.68
C HIS A 82 4.92 4.40 15.95
N PRO A 83 3.99 4.39 16.93
CA PRO A 83 4.09 3.51 18.08
C PRO A 83 3.73 2.06 17.75
N THR A 84 4.17 1.12 18.59
CA THR A 84 3.70 -0.28 18.56
C THR A 84 2.27 -0.34 19.14
N ILE A 85 1.27 -0.10 18.30
CA ILE A 85 -0.11 0.22 18.71
C ILE A 85 -0.83 -0.88 19.47
N ALA A 86 -0.50 -2.18 19.28
CA ALA A 86 -1.09 -3.27 20.07
C ALA A 86 -0.67 -3.23 21.57
N ARG A 87 0.31 -2.40 21.93
CA ARG A 87 0.76 -2.18 23.31
C ARG A 87 0.20 -0.90 23.91
N CYS A 88 -0.61 -0.15 23.16
CA CYS A 88 -1.23 1.10 23.59
C CYS A 88 -2.69 0.88 24.00
N PRO A 89 -3.23 1.68 24.92
CA PRO A 89 -4.68 1.73 25.15
C PRO A 89 -5.43 2.09 23.86
N LEU A 90 -6.62 1.53 23.66
CA LEU A 90 -7.42 1.77 22.43
C LEU A 90 -7.72 3.25 22.18
N GLU A 91 -7.94 4.03 23.24
CA GLU A 91 -8.11 5.48 23.10
C GLU A 91 -6.89 6.14 22.47
N GLN A 92 -5.69 5.78 22.90
CA GLN A 92 -4.45 6.30 22.32
C GLN A 92 -4.28 5.85 20.88
N VAL A 93 -4.63 4.60 20.56
CA VAL A 93 -4.61 4.09 19.17
C VAL A 93 -5.55 4.91 18.29
N ALA A 94 -6.78 5.18 18.77
CA ALA A 94 -7.74 6.02 18.04
C ALA A 94 -7.18 7.43 17.79
N GLN A 95 -6.56 8.04 18.80
CA GLN A 95 -5.91 9.36 18.67
C GLN A 95 -4.77 9.32 17.65
N GLN A 96 -3.90 8.33 17.69
CA GLN A 96 -2.79 8.14 16.74
C GLN A 96 -3.28 8.05 15.30
N ILE A 97 -4.31 7.25 15.04
CA ILE A 97 -4.85 7.06 13.69
C ILE A 97 -5.61 8.30 13.20
N LEU A 98 -6.45 8.91 14.05
CA LEU A 98 -7.22 10.10 13.68
C LEU A 98 -6.34 11.33 13.45
N ALA A 99 -5.33 11.54 14.30
CA ALA A 99 -4.39 12.65 14.15
C ALA A 99 -3.58 12.49 12.85
N ASP A 100 -3.09 11.29 12.57
CA ASP A 100 -2.35 10.98 11.36
C ASP A 100 -3.22 11.21 10.11
N ARG A 101 -4.41 10.60 10.07
CA ARG A 101 -5.32 10.72 8.94
C ARG A 101 -5.66 12.18 8.64
N ARG A 102 -6.05 12.96 9.66
CA ARG A 102 -6.41 14.37 9.49
C ARG A 102 -5.20 15.21 9.05
N GLY A 103 -4.05 15.00 9.69
CA GLY A 103 -2.82 15.70 9.30
C GLY A 103 -2.44 15.40 7.85
N LEU A 104 -2.49 14.14 7.41
CA LEU A 104 -2.24 13.77 6.02
C LEU A 104 -3.29 14.35 5.06
N GLU A 105 -4.60 14.31 5.42
CA GLU A 105 -5.67 14.91 4.62
C GLU A 105 -5.46 16.42 4.42
N ASP A 106 -5.01 17.14 5.45
CA ASP A 106 -4.68 18.56 5.38
C ASP A 106 -3.47 18.83 4.49
N LEU A 107 -2.41 18.02 4.64
CA LEU A 107 -1.18 18.13 3.85
C LEU A 107 -1.40 17.87 2.35
N ILE A 108 -2.15 16.82 2.00
CA ILE A 108 -2.32 16.40 0.61
C ILE A 108 -3.59 16.92 -0.08
N GLY A 109 -4.56 17.41 0.70
CA GLY A 109 -5.83 17.99 0.22
C GLY A 109 -6.83 16.97 -0.34
N ARG A 110 -6.77 15.70 0.10
CA ARG A 110 -7.67 14.63 -0.34
C ARG A 110 -7.88 13.59 0.77
N PRO A 111 -9.00 12.80 0.72
CA PRO A 111 -9.26 11.79 1.73
C PRO A 111 -8.20 10.71 1.83
N VAL A 112 -7.85 10.31 3.06
CA VAL A 112 -6.97 9.18 3.40
C VAL A 112 -7.81 8.05 3.98
N ARG A 113 -7.70 6.84 3.44
CA ARG A 113 -8.56 5.70 3.79
C ARG A 113 -7.80 4.42 4.11
N GLY A 114 -6.51 4.38 3.83
CA GLY A 114 -5.63 3.24 4.07
C GLY A 114 -4.84 3.39 5.37
N LEU A 115 -4.33 2.25 5.86
CA LEU A 115 -3.40 2.17 6.97
C LEU A 115 -2.37 1.06 6.70
N ALA A 116 -1.10 1.27 7.02
CA ALA A 116 -0.18 0.17 7.30
C ALA A 116 0.05 0.11 8.81
N TYR A 117 -0.01 -1.08 9.39
CA TYR A 117 0.20 -1.24 10.83
C TYR A 117 1.67 -1.05 11.19
N PRO A 118 2.03 -0.03 12.00
CA PRO A 118 3.42 0.20 12.39
C PRO A 118 3.97 -1.01 13.16
N ASN A 119 5.20 -1.41 12.84
CA ASN A 119 5.86 -2.59 13.42
C ASN A 119 5.05 -3.90 13.25
N GLY A 120 4.13 -3.98 12.29
CA GLY A 120 3.21 -5.11 12.14
C GLY A 120 2.29 -5.33 13.35
N SER A 121 2.07 -4.30 14.16
CA SER A 121 1.42 -4.36 15.47
C SER A 121 -0.08 -4.05 15.35
N TYR A 122 -0.93 -5.03 15.63
CA TYR A 122 -2.38 -4.87 15.63
C TYR A 122 -3.07 -5.87 16.58
N SER A 123 -4.36 -5.69 16.82
CA SER A 123 -5.23 -6.61 17.58
C SER A 123 -6.63 -6.65 16.96
N LYS A 124 -7.44 -7.63 17.36
CA LYS A 124 -8.84 -7.73 16.91
C LYS A 124 -9.66 -6.49 17.26
N ASP A 125 -9.42 -5.91 18.43
CA ASP A 125 -10.12 -4.70 18.88
C ASP A 125 -9.73 -3.48 18.04
N ILE A 126 -8.43 -3.37 17.68
CA ILE A 126 -7.95 -2.32 16.76
C ILE A 126 -8.62 -2.49 15.39
N ILE A 127 -8.61 -3.70 14.82
CA ILE A 127 -9.27 -3.97 13.54
C ILE A 127 -10.75 -3.58 13.58
N ALA A 128 -11.47 -3.97 14.63
CA ALA A 128 -12.90 -3.66 14.79
C ALA A 128 -13.18 -2.15 14.88
N MET A 129 -12.24 -1.38 15.40
CA MET A 129 -12.35 0.07 15.54
C MET A 129 -12.10 0.83 14.21
N LEU A 130 -11.24 0.34 13.33
CA LEU A 130 -10.78 1.05 12.13
C LEU A 130 -11.90 1.63 11.25
N PRO A 131 -13.02 0.91 10.98
CA PRO A 131 -14.11 1.48 10.18
C PRO A 131 -14.71 2.75 10.76
N SER A 132 -14.82 2.84 12.11
CA SER A 132 -15.32 4.03 12.80
C SER A 132 -14.37 5.23 12.72
N LEU A 133 -13.07 4.94 12.51
CA LEU A 133 -12.03 5.95 12.28
C LEU A 133 -11.88 6.31 10.79
N GLY A 134 -12.73 5.74 9.91
CA GLY A 134 -12.75 6.03 8.47
C GLY A 134 -11.72 5.27 7.64
N ILE A 135 -11.01 4.29 8.23
CA ILE A 135 -10.08 3.41 7.52
C ILE A 135 -10.87 2.31 6.80
N ARG A 136 -10.50 2.00 5.57
CA ARG A 136 -11.17 1.03 4.71
C ARG A 136 -10.31 -0.18 4.36
N HIS A 137 -9.00 -0.04 4.39
CA HIS A 137 -8.05 -1.13 4.22
C HIS A 137 -6.83 -0.92 5.11
N ALA A 138 -6.22 -2.01 5.54
CA ALA A 138 -5.03 -1.94 6.38
C ALA A 138 -4.08 -3.11 6.06
N ARG A 139 -2.80 -2.79 5.82
CA ARG A 139 -1.77 -3.77 5.50
C ARG A 139 -1.09 -4.28 6.76
N VAL A 140 -0.97 -5.61 6.84
CA VAL A 140 -0.15 -6.31 7.80
C VAL A 140 1.22 -6.68 7.22
N VAL A 141 2.19 -7.03 8.09
CA VAL A 141 3.58 -7.38 7.69
C VAL A 141 3.70 -8.77 7.06
N PRO A 142 3.01 -9.83 7.52
CA PRO A 142 3.10 -11.15 6.90
C PRO A 142 2.79 -11.10 5.40
N THR A 143 3.37 -12.04 4.65
CA THR A 143 3.14 -12.18 3.21
C THR A 143 2.52 -13.54 2.89
N THR A 144 1.69 -13.57 1.83
CA THR A 144 0.94 -14.77 1.44
C THR A 144 1.66 -15.61 0.40
N GLY A 145 2.53 -15.00 -0.39
CA GLY A 145 3.16 -15.63 -1.56
C GLY A 145 2.24 -15.83 -2.77
N HIS A 146 0.93 -15.52 -2.66
CA HIS A 146 -0.06 -15.68 -3.73
C HIS A 146 -0.71 -14.35 -4.13
N PHE A 147 -1.55 -14.38 -5.17
CA PHE A 147 -2.17 -13.20 -5.78
C PHE A 147 -3.68 -13.05 -5.46
N GLY A 148 -4.21 -13.85 -4.52
CA GLY A 148 -5.62 -13.78 -4.14
C GLY A 148 -5.96 -12.48 -3.40
N MET A 149 -7.20 -12.04 -3.56
CA MET A 149 -7.72 -10.93 -2.76
C MET A 149 -7.88 -11.37 -1.29
N PRO A 150 -7.78 -10.43 -0.32
CA PRO A 150 -7.93 -10.77 1.10
C PRO A 150 -9.39 -11.09 1.44
N GLU A 151 -9.61 -11.92 2.46
CA GLU A 151 -10.93 -12.10 3.06
C GLU A 151 -11.32 -10.89 3.91
N ASN A 152 -10.34 -10.25 4.56
CA ASN A 152 -10.52 -9.05 5.36
C ASN A 152 -9.57 -7.94 4.88
N PHE A 153 -10.14 -6.88 4.32
CA PHE A 153 -9.37 -5.72 3.84
C PHE A 153 -8.67 -4.94 4.96
N LEU A 154 -9.09 -5.11 6.22
CA LEU A 154 -8.43 -4.50 7.39
C LEU A 154 -7.30 -5.36 7.96
N GLU A 155 -7.02 -6.51 7.35
CA GLU A 155 -5.96 -7.45 7.71
C GLU A 155 -5.27 -7.96 6.45
N TRP A 156 -4.91 -7.07 5.55
CA TRP A 156 -4.44 -7.40 4.22
C TRP A 156 -2.95 -7.72 4.19
N ALA A 157 -2.62 -8.99 4.04
CA ALA A 157 -1.26 -9.45 3.83
C ALA A 157 -0.84 -9.28 2.36
N GLY A 158 0.35 -8.72 2.13
CA GLY A 158 0.91 -8.56 0.80
C GLY A 158 1.29 -9.89 0.14
N THR A 159 1.53 -9.87 -1.17
CA THR A 159 2.09 -11.03 -1.89
C THR A 159 3.52 -11.31 -1.45
N CYS A 160 4.37 -10.27 -1.44
CA CYS A 160 5.76 -10.38 -1.02
C CYS A 160 6.32 -9.03 -0.54
N HIS A 161 7.36 -9.10 0.26
CA HIS A 161 8.26 -7.97 0.49
C HIS A 161 9.14 -7.76 -0.74
N HIS A 162 9.52 -6.53 -1.08
CA HIS A 162 10.31 -6.25 -2.28
C HIS A 162 11.69 -6.94 -2.29
N ASN A 163 12.24 -7.24 -1.11
CA ASN A 163 13.48 -8.03 -0.97
C ASN A 163 13.27 -9.55 -1.08
N GLY A 164 12.02 -10.02 -1.30
CA GLY A 164 11.67 -11.43 -1.38
C GLY A 164 11.09 -11.82 -2.74
N GLN A 165 11.86 -12.51 -3.59
CA GLN A 165 11.39 -13.11 -4.85
C GLN A 165 10.61 -12.14 -5.78
N LEU A 166 10.91 -10.84 -5.75
CA LEU A 166 10.16 -9.79 -6.48
C LEU A 166 10.02 -10.11 -7.97
N MET A 167 11.14 -10.39 -8.66
CA MET A 167 11.14 -10.68 -10.09
C MET A 167 10.47 -12.01 -10.43
N GLU A 168 10.66 -13.05 -9.60
CA GLU A 168 9.99 -14.35 -9.78
C GLU A 168 8.47 -14.20 -9.67
N LYS A 169 8.00 -13.54 -8.62
CA LYS A 169 6.57 -13.24 -8.43
C LYS A 169 6.01 -12.34 -9.53
N GLY A 170 6.79 -11.34 -9.98
CA GLY A 170 6.40 -10.47 -11.08
C GLY A 170 6.19 -11.24 -12.39
N ARG A 171 7.09 -12.16 -12.73
CA ARG A 171 6.96 -13.03 -13.92
C ARG A 171 5.73 -13.93 -13.80
N ALA A 172 5.58 -14.64 -12.69
CA ALA A 172 4.41 -15.49 -12.44
C ALA A 172 3.08 -14.72 -12.51
N PHE A 173 3.06 -13.48 -12.00
CA PHE A 173 1.87 -12.61 -12.08
C PHE A 173 1.61 -12.13 -13.50
N ALA A 174 2.65 -11.76 -14.26
CA ALA A 174 2.50 -11.34 -15.66
C ALA A 174 1.95 -12.49 -16.53
N GLU A 175 2.38 -13.72 -16.30
CA GLU A 175 1.97 -14.93 -17.01
C GLU A 175 0.58 -15.46 -16.56
N LEU A 176 0.04 -14.95 -15.45
CA LEU A 176 -1.26 -15.39 -14.94
C LEU A 176 -2.37 -14.99 -15.91
N PHE A 177 -2.97 -15.96 -16.58
CA PHE A 177 -4.05 -15.77 -17.58
C PHE A 177 -5.45 -16.08 -17.06
N LYS A 178 -5.56 -16.56 -15.81
CA LYS A 178 -6.87 -16.91 -15.19
C LYS A 178 -7.72 -15.67 -14.99
N THR A 179 -9.03 -15.80 -15.28
CA THR A 179 -10.01 -14.70 -15.18
C THR A 179 -11.20 -15.03 -14.27
N GLN A 180 -11.19 -16.19 -13.60
CA GLN A 180 -12.28 -16.65 -12.73
C GLN A 180 -12.40 -15.84 -11.44
N TYR A 181 -11.31 -15.22 -11.00
CA TYR A 181 -11.21 -14.42 -9.78
C TYR A 181 -10.51 -13.10 -10.07
N LEU A 182 -10.58 -12.20 -9.12
CA LEU A 182 -9.73 -11.02 -9.08
C LEU A 182 -8.37 -11.39 -8.48
N TYR A 183 -7.30 -10.90 -9.10
CA TYR A 183 -5.94 -11.14 -8.64
C TYR A 183 -5.20 -9.82 -8.44
N MET A 184 -4.42 -9.76 -7.36
CA MET A 184 -3.58 -8.63 -7.07
C MET A 184 -2.18 -9.08 -6.67
N MET A 185 -1.17 -8.55 -7.34
CA MET A 185 0.19 -8.61 -6.81
C MET A 185 0.38 -7.42 -5.89
N TYR A 186 0.56 -7.69 -4.61
CA TYR A 186 0.73 -6.67 -3.57
C TYR A 186 2.17 -6.75 -3.03
N VAL A 187 3.01 -5.81 -3.45
CA VAL A 187 4.41 -5.71 -2.99
C VAL A 187 4.49 -4.64 -1.91
N TRP A 188 5.30 -4.87 -0.88
CA TRP A 188 5.53 -3.88 0.16
C TRP A 188 7.00 -3.81 0.58
N GLY A 189 7.36 -2.76 1.30
CA GLY A 189 8.70 -2.55 1.86
C GLY A 189 8.94 -1.11 2.29
N HIS A 190 10.22 -0.77 2.47
CA HIS A 190 10.67 0.59 2.78
C HIS A 190 11.70 1.02 1.73
N SER A 191 11.58 2.23 1.20
CA SER A 191 12.44 2.69 0.10
C SER A 191 13.92 2.79 0.48
N TYR A 192 14.23 3.12 1.75
CA TYR A 192 15.61 3.18 2.23
C TYR A 192 16.36 1.84 2.16
N GLU A 193 15.64 0.72 2.20
CA GLU A 193 16.27 -0.61 2.10
C GLU A 193 16.98 -0.82 0.76
N PHE A 194 16.57 -0.14 -0.31
CA PHE A 194 17.28 -0.20 -1.59
C PHE A 194 18.64 0.45 -1.53
N THR A 195 18.78 1.55 -0.76
CA THR A 195 20.06 2.22 -0.51
C THR A 195 20.94 1.38 0.40
N ASP A 196 20.37 0.88 1.50
CA ASP A 196 21.11 0.06 2.48
C ASP A 196 21.66 -1.25 1.87
N ARG A 197 20.97 -1.80 0.86
CA ARG A 197 21.33 -3.06 0.20
C ARG A 197 22.01 -2.86 -1.15
N ASP A 198 22.18 -1.63 -1.61
CA ASP A 198 22.70 -1.29 -2.95
C ASP A 198 21.99 -2.05 -4.09
N ASN A 199 20.65 -2.16 -4.01
CA ASN A 199 19.85 -2.97 -4.93
C ASN A 199 18.75 -2.20 -5.68
N TRP A 200 18.90 -0.89 -5.86
CA TRP A 200 17.99 -0.07 -6.68
C TRP A 200 17.78 -0.62 -8.09
N HIS A 201 18.80 -1.25 -8.65
CA HIS A 201 18.73 -1.87 -9.98
C HIS A 201 17.66 -2.96 -10.06
N VAL A 202 17.42 -3.71 -8.98
CA VAL A 202 16.38 -4.77 -8.93
C VAL A 202 14.99 -4.14 -9.03
N MET A 203 14.76 -3.01 -8.34
CA MET A 203 13.49 -2.30 -8.43
C MET A 203 13.28 -1.67 -9.81
N GLU A 204 14.33 -1.09 -10.40
CA GLU A 204 14.23 -0.54 -11.76
C GLU A 204 13.94 -1.62 -12.80
N GLU A 205 14.63 -2.77 -12.73
CA GLU A 205 14.37 -3.93 -13.60
C GLU A 205 12.92 -4.42 -13.44
N PHE A 206 12.43 -4.52 -12.20
CA PHE A 206 11.04 -4.90 -11.94
C PHE A 206 10.06 -3.90 -12.54
N CYS A 207 10.25 -2.61 -12.31
CA CYS A 207 9.38 -1.56 -12.85
C CYS A 207 9.37 -1.57 -14.38
N GLN A 208 10.55 -1.73 -15.01
CA GLN A 208 10.66 -1.84 -16.46
C GLN A 208 9.93 -3.09 -17.00
N PHE A 209 10.03 -4.21 -16.29
CA PHE A 209 9.38 -5.46 -16.70
C PHE A 209 7.85 -5.38 -16.59
N ILE A 210 7.32 -4.85 -15.47
CA ILE A 210 5.90 -4.92 -15.15
C ILE A 210 5.10 -3.70 -15.65
N GLY A 211 5.78 -2.56 -15.84
CA GLY A 211 5.15 -1.32 -16.25
C GLY A 211 4.54 -1.42 -17.65
N GLY A 212 3.34 -0.84 -17.81
CA GLY A 212 2.62 -0.82 -19.10
C GLY A 212 1.98 -2.15 -19.53
N ARG A 213 1.94 -3.18 -18.66
CA ARG A 213 1.31 -4.49 -18.93
C ARG A 213 -0.14 -4.60 -18.47
#